data_4d53e3dc87d8647b4b87ca6fd0e95263
#
_entry.id   4d53e3dc87d8647b4b87ca6fd0e95263
#
_cell.length_a   1.000
_cell.length_b   1.000
_cell.length_c   1.000
_cell.angle_alpha   90.00
_cell.angle_beta   90.00
_cell.angle_gamma   90.00
#
_symmetry.space_group_name_H-M   'P 1'
#
loop_
_entity.id
_entity.type
_entity.pdbx_description
1 polymer ?
#
loop_
_entity_poly.entity_id
_entity_poly.type
_entity_poly.pdbx_seq_one_letter_code
_entity_poly.pdbx_strand_id
1 'polypeptide(L)'
;MAKFVLAGKIDCPHYAKAELLADALQRSLPNFRVYKISILPDEWKEWLDTTCKRNGWKHEKSPLVWRELVERGGKAMLLGGFSDFLEHCQDYYSTTLDMPTDIMLSVAVENLEAKMNHIVEEQHRVSLIKPLHIWISSALSPTSHFLIPNLLSAEVFPHISAISLHLLHLEGDKEELQGLKMEIKDLAHPLLHQVTIHTDQEEAFREADVILLLDEQWSENESEEEKRKKVKETSKHYGQLIDARANKEVKVIVSGDSFVNLRCSLLVESAPSIDWRQFVTIATQLENEARAIIAKKLKVRTSDITDVIVWGNISGSFYIDLQMAKVFNYDGAIKGPSFFSQSLLKIFHDRNWLKTDFQDLVCCQRAAVTSKTCRAAAMSATNGILTILKAWNGICNPHEVFSLGVLCPGYYSLPDGIVLSIPVTFAGGKWSALFDATVGDELKEKLQLSASELRKKNISENGTIVRNKEDR
;
A
#
# COMPACT_ATOMS: atom_id res chain seq x y z
N MET A 1 20.19 -38.86 -14.56
CA MET A 1 20.89 -37.98 -15.51
C MET A 1 21.89 -37.15 -14.72
N ALA A 2 23.12 -36.99 -15.18
CA ALA A 2 24.15 -36.23 -14.47
C ALA A 2 24.17 -34.79 -14.99
N LYS A 3 24.19 -33.84 -14.08
CA LYS A 3 24.36 -32.42 -14.36
C LYS A 3 25.74 -31.99 -13.87
N PHE A 4 26.51 -31.35 -14.71
CA PHE A 4 27.78 -30.76 -14.32
C PHE A 4 27.55 -29.30 -13.88
N VAL A 5 28.26 -28.89 -12.85
CA VAL A 5 28.28 -27.50 -12.44
C VAL A 5 29.71 -26.98 -12.54
N LEU A 6 29.88 -25.89 -13.23
CA LEU A 6 31.13 -25.24 -13.51
C LEU A 6 31.11 -23.84 -12.90
N ALA A 7 31.87 -23.65 -11.84
CA ALA A 7 31.99 -22.34 -11.18
C ALA A 7 33.41 -21.80 -11.31
N GLY A 8 33.55 -20.49 -11.58
CA GLY A 8 34.85 -19.89 -11.69
C GLY A 8 34.85 -18.38 -11.68
N LYS A 9 36.06 -17.82 -11.51
CA LYS A 9 36.26 -16.38 -11.69
C LYS A 9 36.05 -16.02 -13.14
N ILE A 10 35.31 -14.98 -13.40
CA ILE A 10 34.93 -14.55 -14.73
C ILE A 10 36.16 -14.11 -15.58
N ASP A 11 37.20 -13.59 -14.91
CA ASP A 11 38.48 -13.19 -15.51
C ASP A 11 39.50 -14.34 -15.63
N CYS A 12 39.10 -15.58 -15.32
CA CYS A 12 40.02 -16.71 -15.32
C CYS A 12 40.09 -17.40 -16.68
N PRO A 13 41.24 -17.48 -17.36
CA PRO A 13 41.39 -18.15 -18.66
C PRO A 13 41.07 -19.65 -18.59
N HIS A 14 41.33 -20.32 -17.46
CA HIS A 14 41.00 -21.73 -17.27
C HIS A 14 39.49 -21.95 -17.09
N TYR A 15 38.77 -20.96 -16.52
CA TYR A 15 37.32 -20.98 -16.47
C TYR A 15 36.73 -20.82 -17.88
N ALA A 16 37.24 -19.86 -18.67
CA ALA A 16 36.83 -19.66 -20.05
C ALA A 16 37.07 -20.92 -20.91
N LYS A 17 38.22 -21.61 -20.74
CA LYS A 17 38.50 -22.91 -21.39
C LYS A 17 37.46 -23.97 -20.99
N ALA A 18 37.16 -24.07 -19.72
CA ALA A 18 36.18 -25.04 -19.21
C ALA A 18 34.77 -24.75 -19.73
N GLU A 19 34.38 -23.49 -19.86
CA GLU A 19 33.10 -23.10 -20.44
C GLU A 19 32.97 -23.51 -21.90
N LEU A 20 33.99 -23.21 -22.71
CA LEU A 20 34.00 -23.60 -24.13
C LEU A 20 33.95 -25.14 -24.33
N LEU A 21 34.70 -25.88 -23.53
CA LEU A 21 34.66 -27.34 -23.52
C LEU A 21 33.27 -27.88 -23.17
N ALA A 22 32.66 -27.30 -22.13
CA ALA A 22 31.31 -27.68 -21.70
C ALA A 22 30.25 -27.35 -22.78
N ASP A 23 30.38 -26.20 -23.46
CA ASP A 23 29.51 -25.78 -24.57
C ASP A 23 29.66 -26.70 -25.80
N ALA A 24 30.87 -27.11 -26.10
CA ALA A 24 31.12 -28.08 -27.18
C ALA A 24 30.47 -29.46 -26.88
N LEU A 25 30.58 -29.92 -25.64
CA LEU A 25 29.93 -31.16 -25.19
C LEU A 25 28.41 -31.05 -25.18
N GLN A 26 27.87 -29.93 -24.73
CA GLN A 26 26.42 -29.72 -24.70
C GLN A 26 25.82 -29.69 -26.12
N ARG A 27 26.56 -29.18 -27.11
CA ARG A 27 26.14 -29.18 -28.52
C ARG A 27 26.23 -30.59 -29.16
N SER A 28 27.22 -31.37 -28.78
CA SER A 28 27.45 -32.69 -29.35
C SER A 28 26.67 -33.82 -28.68
N LEU A 29 26.30 -33.65 -27.39
CA LEU A 29 25.68 -34.68 -26.57
C LEU A 29 24.30 -34.26 -26.06
N PRO A 30 23.18 -34.80 -26.55
CA PRO A 30 21.82 -34.37 -26.21
C PRO A 30 21.47 -34.44 -24.71
N ASN A 31 22.14 -35.31 -23.98
CA ASN A 31 21.89 -35.57 -22.55
C ASN A 31 22.92 -34.93 -21.63
N PHE A 32 23.90 -34.22 -22.18
CA PHE A 32 24.88 -33.48 -21.37
C PHE A 32 24.28 -32.15 -20.90
N ARG A 33 24.25 -31.94 -19.59
CA ARG A 33 23.74 -30.69 -18.98
C ARG A 33 24.84 -30.08 -18.14
N VAL A 34 25.07 -28.79 -18.38
CA VAL A 34 25.99 -27.97 -17.58
C VAL A 34 25.28 -26.75 -17.04
N TYR A 35 25.60 -26.40 -15.81
CA TYR A 35 25.22 -25.15 -15.19
C TYR A 35 26.47 -24.34 -14.90
N LYS A 36 26.50 -23.09 -15.34
CA LYS A 36 27.65 -22.21 -15.22
C LYS A 36 27.41 -21.14 -14.16
N ILE A 37 28.41 -20.91 -13.30
CA ILE A 37 28.37 -19.89 -12.23
C ILE A 37 29.61 -19.00 -12.41
N SER A 38 29.40 -17.81 -12.95
CA SER A 38 30.44 -16.80 -13.16
C SER A 38 30.46 -15.85 -11.96
N ILE A 39 31.59 -15.81 -11.26
CA ILE A 39 31.77 -15.07 -10.01
C ILE A 39 32.79 -13.97 -10.21
N LEU A 40 32.55 -12.78 -9.64
CA LEU A 40 33.50 -11.67 -9.69
C LEU A 40 34.81 -12.06 -8.98
N PRO A 41 35.96 -11.54 -9.43
CA PRO A 41 37.26 -11.86 -8.82
C PRO A 41 37.34 -11.61 -7.32
N ASP A 42 36.72 -10.52 -6.84
CA ASP A 42 36.74 -10.10 -5.45
C ASP A 42 35.84 -11.01 -4.56
N GLU A 43 34.77 -11.54 -5.11
CA GLU A 43 33.82 -12.42 -4.42
C GLU A 43 34.25 -13.90 -4.42
N TRP A 44 35.15 -14.27 -5.31
CA TRP A 44 35.54 -15.66 -5.55
C TRP A 44 36.00 -16.41 -4.32
N LYS A 45 36.87 -15.80 -3.52
CA LYS A 45 37.48 -16.45 -2.36
C LYS A 45 36.44 -16.79 -1.29
N GLU A 46 35.59 -15.84 -0.96
CA GLU A 46 34.53 -16.05 0.03
C GLU A 46 33.51 -17.08 -0.42
N TRP A 47 33.11 -16.98 -1.68
CA TRP A 47 32.19 -17.92 -2.30
C TRP A 47 32.75 -19.36 -2.32
N LEU A 48 34.02 -19.51 -2.71
CA LEU A 48 34.72 -20.80 -2.77
C LEU A 48 34.82 -21.44 -1.38
N ASP A 49 35.29 -20.67 -0.37
CA ASP A 49 35.41 -21.14 1.00
C ASP A 49 34.07 -21.61 1.56
N THR A 50 33.00 -20.84 1.31
CA THR A 50 31.66 -21.18 1.75
C THR A 50 31.13 -22.44 1.07
N THR A 51 31.33 -22.58 -0.23
CA THR A 51 30.89 -23.72 -1.02
C THR A 51 31.67 -24.98 -0.65
N CYS A 52 32.99 -24.88 -0.48
CA CYS A 52 33.85 -25.99 -0.08
C CYS A 52 33.51 -26.48 1.36
N LYS A 53 33.31 -25.56 2.31
CA LYS A 53 32.89 -25.92 3.68
C LYS A 53 31.56 -26.65 3.71
N ARG A 54 30.58 -26.17 2.95
CA ARG A 54 29.25 -26.80 2.87
C ARG A 54 29.28 -28.22 2.38
N ASN A 55 30.14 -28.51 1.40
CA ASN A 55 30.21 -29.82 0.75
C ASN A 55 31.34 -30.71 1.26
N GLY A 56 32.18 -30.23 2.17
CA GLY A 56 33.36 -30.97 2.69
C GLY A 56 34.47 -31.13 1.66
N TRP A 57 34.60 -30.18 0.71
CA TRP A 57 35.61 -30.26 -0.35
C TRP A 57 36.87 -29.47 0.02
N LYS A 58 37.98 -29.84 -0.66
CA LYS A 58 39.25 -29.10 -0.59
C LYS A 58 39.60 -28.65 -2.01
N HIS A 59 39.46 -27.38 -2.29
CA HIS A 59 39.80 -26.77 -3.57
C HIS A 59 40.19 -25.30 -3.37
N GLU A 60 41.14 -24.78 -4.14
CA GLU A 60 41.68 -23.41 -3.95
C GLU A 60 41.73 -22.60 -5.25
N LYS A 61 41.68 -23.26 -6.43
CA LYS A 61 41.86 -22.62 -7.71
C LYS A 61 40.56 -22.44 -8.49
N SER A 62 40.55 -21.49 -9.44
CA SER A 62 39.44 -21.36 -10.40
C SER A 62 39.81 -22.15 -11.68
N PRO A 63 38.85 -22.86 -12.31
CA PRO A 63 37.50 -23.11 -11.87
C PRO A 63 37.35 -24.27 -10.86
N LEU A 64 36.16 -24.33 -10.22
CA LEU A 64 35.68 -25.47 -9.46
C LEU A 64 34.63 -26.22 -10.26
N VAL A 65 34.80 -27.50 -10.49
CA VAL A 65 33.88 -28.32 -11.26
C VAL A 65 33.39 -29.53 -10.44
N TRP A 66 32.10 -29.72 -10.44
CA TRP A 66 31.49 -30.87 -9.76
C TRP A 66 30.32 -31.45 -10.56
N ARG A 67 29.90 -32.65 -10.20
CA ARG A 67 28.80 -33.39 -10.82
C ARG A 67 27.67 -33.59 -9.81
N GLU A 68 26.44 -33.31 -10.22
CA GLU A 68 25.22 -33.52 -9.44
C GLU A 68 24.41 -34.67 -10.05
N LEU A 69 23.92 -35.57 -9.21
CA LEU A 69 23.00 -36.65 -9.60
C LEU A 69 21.58 -36.23 -9.29
N VAL A 70 20.90 -35.63 -10.26
CA VAL A 70 19.60 -34.95 -10.10
C VAL A 70 18.46 -35.92 -9.73
N GLU A 71 18.54 -37.21 -10.10
CA GLU A 71 17.38 -38.12 -9.98
C GLU A 71 17.35 -38.98 -8.71
N ARG A 72 18.36 -38.92 -7.84
CA ARG A 72 18.46 -39.77 -6.65
C ARG A 72 18.84 -39.10 -5.35
N GLY A 73 18.78 -37.75 -5.30
CA GLY A 73 19.20 -37.01 -4.08
C GLY A 73 20.66 -37.30 -3.66
N GLY A 74 21.49 -37.71 -4.60
CA GLY A 74 22.90 -38.04 -4.35
C GLY A 74 23.70 -36.78 -4.03
N LYS A 75 24.71 -36.92 -3.16
CA LYS A 75 25.62 -35.83 -2.83
C LYS A 75 26.38 -35.39 -4.09
N ALA A 76 26.59 -34.10 -4.23
CA ALA A 76 27.46 -33.52 -5.26
C ALA A 76 28.87 -34.10 -5.15
N MET A 77 29.45 -34.50 -6.27
CA MET A 77 30.78 -35.10 -6.33
C MET A 77 31.75 -34.14 -6.98
N LEU A 78 32.76 -33.68 -6.23
CA LEU A 78 33.81 -32.83 -6.73
C LEU A 78 34.60 -33.58 -7.83
N LEU A 79 34.78 -32.90 -8.98
CA LEU A 79 35.71 -33.30 -10.01
C LEU A 79 37.08 -32.67 -9.81
N GLY A 80 37.13 -31.38 -9.51
CA GLY A 80 38.35 -30.64 -9.33
C GLY A 80 38.40 -29.33 -10.12
N GLY A 81 39.55 -29.06 -10.74
CA GLY A 81 39.75 -27.86 -11.57
C GLY A 81 39.57 -28.13 -13.08
N PHE A 82 40.10 -27.23 -13.90
CA PHE A 82 40.03 -27.37 -15.36
C PHE A 82 40.73 -28.63 -15.88
N SER A 83 41.92 -28.96 -15.36
CA SER A 83 42.65 -30.15 -15.79
C SER A 83 41.89 -31.44 -15.52
N ASP A 84 41.31 -31.56 -14.32
CA ASP A 84 40.52 -32.72 -13.93
C ASP A 84 39.24 -32.84 -14.79
N PHE A 85 38.64 -31.72 -15.14
CA PHE A 85 37.48 -31.67 -16.03
C PHE A 85 37.85 -32.08 -17.46
N LEU A 86 38.98 -31.60 -17.97
CA LEU A 86 39.48 -31.96 -19.29
C LEU A 86 39.80 -33.44 -19.39
N GLU A 87 40.49 -34.01 -18.41
CA GLU A 87 40.78 -35.48 -18.32
C GLU A 87 39.49 -36.27 -18.31
N HIS A 88 38.52 -35.90 -17.50
CA HIS A 88 37.21 -36.53 -17.47
C HIS A 88 36.50 -36.47 -18.84
N CYS A 89 36.62 -35.36 -19.56
CA CYS A 89 36.01 -35.22 -20.88
C CYS A 89 36.74 -36.05 -21.96
N GLN A 90 38.03 -36.17 -21.85
CA GLN A 90 38.82 -37.06 -22.74
C GLN A 90 38.47 -38.53 -22.55
N ASP A 91 38.42 -38.97 -21.30
CA ASP A 91 38.21 -40.37 -20.97
C ASP A 91 36.78 -40.84 -21.26
N TYR A 92 35.79 -39.99 -20.94
CA TYR A 92 34.37 -40.38 -21.07
C TYR A 92 33.75 -40.01 -22.43
N TYR A 93 34.19 -38.88 -23.02
CA TYR A 93 33.53 -38.33 -24.21
C TYR A 93 34.46 -38.25 -25.43
N SER A 94 35.72 -38.66 -25.28
CA SER A 94 36.76 -38.57 -26.31
C SER A 94 36.86 -37.18 -26.94
N THR A 95 36.64 -36.14 -26.14
CA THR A 95 36.61 -34.76 -26.59
C THR A 95 37.79 -34.00 -25.98
N THR A 96 38.58 -33.35 -26.83
CA THR A 96 39.67 -32.48 -26.43
C THR A 96 39.44 -31.09 -26.99
N LEU A 97 39.86 -30.07 -26.26
CA LEU A 97 39.86 -28.71 -26.73
C LEU A 97 41.29 -28.15 -26.62
N ASP A 98 41.90 -27.97 -27.77
CA ASP A 98 43.24 -27.30 -27.85
C ASP A 98 43.04 -25.83 -28.18
N MET A 99 43.14 -25.00 -27.15
CA MET A 99 43.01 -23.57 -27.31
C MET A 99 44.14 -22.83 -26.55
N PRO A 100 44.85 -21.96 -27.21
CA PRO A 100 45.94 -21.19 -26.60
C PRO A 100 45.49 -20.39 -25.39
N THR A 101 46.34 -20.30 -24.36
CA THR A 101 45.98 -19.63 -23.09
C THR A 101 45.88 -18.15 -23.25
N ASP A 102 46.65 -17.52 -24.15
CA ASP A 102 46.62 -16.10 -24.49
C ASP A 102 45.28 -15.69 -25.11
N ILE A 103 44.72 -16.51 -26.01
CA ILE A 103 43.36 -16.26 -26.56
C ILE A 103 42.30 -16.36 -25.44
N MET A 104 42.45 -17.35 -24.54
CA MET A 104 41.50 -17.50 -23.44
C MET A 104 41.61 -16.38 -22.41
N LEU A 105 42.78 -15.78 -22.26
CA LEU A 105 42.95 -14.60 -21.43
C LEU A 105 42.17 -13.40 -22.00
N SER A 106 42.26 -13.18 -23.33
CA SER A 106 41.47 -12.15 -24.01
C SER A 106 39.94 -12.37 -23.79
N VAL A 107 39.46 -13.60 -24.01
CA VAL A 107 38.06 -13.95 -23.80
C VAL A 107 37.63 -13.74 -22.33
N ALA A 108 38.49 -14.07 -21.37
CA ALA A 108 38.22 -13.87 -19.97
C ALA A 108 38.10 -12.37 -19.60
N VAL A 109 38.91 -11.52 -20.19
CA VAL A 109 38.84 -10.06 -20.04
C VAL A 109 37.54 -9.52 -20.64
N GLU A 110 37.18 -9.95 -21.84
CA GLU A 110 35.94 -9.55 -22.51
C GLU A 110 34.70 -10.00 -21.69
N ASN A 111 34.73 -11.19 -21.11
CA ASN A 111 33.66 -11.70 -20.23
C ASN A 111 33.52 -10.82 -18.98
N LEU A 112 34.61 -10.40 -18.35
CA LEU A 112 34.60 -9.51 -17.21
C LEU A 112 34.00 -8.15 -17.58
N GLU A 113 34.42 -7.54 -18.69
CA GLU A 113 33.87 -6.28 -19.17
C GLU A 113 32.38 -6.38 -19.47
N ALA A 114 31.95 -7.43 -20.16
CA ALA A 114 30.55 -7.68 -20.46
C ALA A 114 29.71 -7.83 -19.17
N LYS A 115 30.23 -8.53 -18.15
CA LYS A 115 29.56 -8.68 -16.86
C LYS A 115 29.44 -7.35 -16.11
N MET A 116 30.51 -6.56 -16.10
CA MET A 116 30.52 -5.24 -15.46
C MET A 116 29.52 -4.29 -16.15
N ASN A 117 29.50 -4.28 -17.47
CA ASN A 117 28.54 -3.48 -18.24
C ASN A 117 27.09 -3.92 -17.93
N HIS A 118 26.83 -5.20 -17.89
CA HIS A 118 25.49 -5.71 -17.52
C HIS A 118 25.08 -5.28 -16.10
N ILE A 119 26.00 -5.32 -15.13
CA ILE A 119 25.71 -4.87 -13.75
C ILE A 119 25.38 -3.37 -13.76
N VAL A 120 26.15 -2.56 -14.48
CA VAL A 120 25.91 -1.10 -14.59
C VAL A 120 24.58 -0.81 -15.28
N GLU A 121 24.27 -1.50 -16.38
CA GLU A 121 22.98 -1.36 -17.06
C GLU A 121 21.80 -1.77 -16.18
N GLU A 122 21.93 -2.86 -15.42
CA GLU A 122 20.89 -3.30 -14.49
C GLU A 122 20.70 -2.30 -13.34
N GLN A 123 21.79 -1.78 -12.77
CA GLN A 123 21.73 -0.73 -11.76
C GLN A 123 21.09 0.55 -12.31
N HIS A 124 21.42 0.94 -13.55
CA HIS A 124 20.79 2.07 -14.21
C HIS A 124 19.29 1.81 -14.44
N ARG A 125 18.91 0.64 -14.93
CA ARG A 125 17.51 0.24 -15.11
C ARG A 125 16.72 0.30 -13.79
N VAL A 126 17.30 -0.21 -12.71
CA VAL A 126 16.67 -0.16 -11.37
C VAL A 126 16.56 1.27 -10.88
N SER A 127 17.54 2.13 -11.12
CA SER A 127 17.53 3.54 -10.72
C SER A 127 16.48 4.39 -11.45
N LEU A 128 16.01 3.94 -12.63
CA LEU A 128 14.92 4.59 -13.37
C LEU A 128 13.53 4.26 -12.82
N ILE A 129 13.42 3.23 -12.01
CA ILE A 129 12.16 2.88 -11.32
C ILE A 129 11.98 3.86 -10.16
N LYS A 130 10.99 4.75 -10.27
CA LYS A 130 10.54 5.61 -9.16
C LYS A 130 9.36 4.93 -8.49
N PRO A 131 9.54 4.25 -7.35
CA PRO A 131 8.43 3.62 -6.66
C PRO A 131 7.52 4.68 -6.03
N LEU A 132 6.23 4.39 -5.96
CA LEU A 132 5.29 5.17 -5.17
C LEU A 132 5.49 4.84 -3.69
N HIS A 133 5.79 5.84 -2.87
CA HIS A 133 6.02 5.67 -1.43
C HIS A 133 4.72 5.79 -0.66
N ILE A 134 4.26 4.67 -0.08
CA ILE A 134 3.03 4.60 0.72
C ILE A 134 3.39 4.34 2.18
N TRP A 135 3.01 5.26 3.05
CA TRP A 135 3.16 5.13 4.50
C TRP A 135 1.85 4.74 5.16
N ILE A 136 1.90 3.76 6.03
CA ILE A 136 0.75 3.26 6.79
C ILE A 136 1.07 3.35 8.28
N SER A 137 0.34 4.20 9.03
CA SER A 137 0.44 4.24 10.49
C SER A 137 -0.38 3.13 11.13
N SER A 138 -0.09 2.81 12.39
CA SER A 138 -0.79 1.72 13.10
C SER A 138 -0.82 0.42 12.28
N ALA A 139 0.36 0.06 11.75
CA ALA A 139 0.51 -1.00 10.75
C ALA A 139 0.05 -2.39 11.23
N LEU A 140 0.04 -2.63 12.54
CA LEU A 140 -0.47 -3.88 13.14
C LEU A 140 -1.99 -3.88 13.38
N SER A 141 -2.70 -2.81 12.98
CA SER A 141 -4.15 -2.75 13.12
C SER A 141 -4.85 -3.77 12.21
N PRO A 142 -6.04 -4.26 12.60
CA PRO A 142 -6.84 -5.13 11.73
C PRO A 142 -7.15 -4.51 10.36
N THR A 143 -7.32 -3.20 10.28
CA THR A 143 -7.56 -2.48 9.03
C THR A 143 -6.36 -2.59 8.09
N SER A 144 -5.14 -2.48 8.62
CA SER A 144 -3.91 -2.62 7.83
C SER A 144 -3.78 -4.00 7.18
N HIS A 145 -4.08 -5.06 7.91
CA HIS A 145 -4.03 -6.44 7.38
C HIS A 145 -4.98 -6.67 6.20
N PHE A 146 -6.18 -6.07 6.24
CA PHE A 146 -7.10 -6.15 5.10
C PHE A 146 -6.73 -5.17 3.97
N LEU A 147 -6.13 -4.03 4.31
CA LEU A 147 -5.81 -2.97 3.37
C LEU A 147 -4.64 -3.35 2.47
N ILE A 148 -3.54 -3.84 3.03
CA ILE A 148 -2.28 -4.06 2.30
C ILE A 148 -2.44 -4.95 1.08
N PRO A 149 -3.04 -6.16 1.15
CA PRO A 149 -3.20 -7.02 -0.02
C PRO A 149 -4.03 -6.38 -1.14
N ASN A 150 -5.05 -5.57 -0.77
CA ASN A 150 -5.91 -4.91 -1.73
C ASN A 150 -5.33 -3.60 -2.27
N LEU A 151 -4.44 -2.96 -1.52
CA LEU A 151 -3.75 -1.74 -1.91
C LEU A 151 -2.75 -2.00 -3.04
N LEU A 152 -2.09 -3.16 -3.01
CA LEU A 152 -1.15 -3.60 -4.03
C LEU A 152 -1.89 -4.07 -5.30
N SER A 153 -2.69 -3.20 -5.91
CA SER A 153 -3.51 -3.55 -7.07
C SER A 153 -3.41 -2.47 -8.15
N ALA A 154 -3.27 -2.90 -9.40
CA ALA A 154 -3.35 -2.02 -10.56
C ALA A 154 -4.72 -1.32 -10.69
N GLU A 155 -5.76 -1.88 -10.07
CA GLU A 155 -7.07 -1.21 -9.98
C GLU A 155 -7.05 0.01 -9.05
N VAL A 156 -6.14 0.09 -8.09
CA VAL A 156 -5.97 1.24 -7.20
C VAL A 156 -4.98 2.24 -7.78
N PHE A 157 -3.89 1.73 -8.37
CA PHE A 157 -2.80 2.53 -8.94
C PHE A 157 -2.50 2.12 -10.40
N PRO A 158 -3.32 2.54 -11.38
CA PRO A 158 -3.27 2.02 -12.76
C PRO A 158 -1.98 2.37 -13.52
N HIS A 159 -1.28 3.44 -13.11
CA HIS A 159 -0.09 3.94 -13.81
C HIS A 159 1.20 3.73 -13.02
N ILE A 160 1.13 2.97 -11.93
CA ILE A 160 2.29 2.73 -11.06
C ILE A 160 2.84 1.33 -11.34
N SER A 161 4.15 1.28 -11.59
CA SER A 161 4.88 0.03 -11.84
C SER A 161 5.54 -0.56 -10.59
N ALA A 162 5.76 0.26 -9.55
CA ALA A 162 6.42 -0.16 -8.32
C ALA A 162 5.89 0.61 -7.10
N ILE A 163 5.70 -0.07 -5.99
CA ILE A 163 5.23 0.49 -4.71
C ILE A 163 6.22 0.12 -3.60
N SER A 164 6.68 1.13 -2.87
CA SER A 164 7.42 0.96 -1.62
C SER A 164 6.48 1.19 -0.43
N LEU A 165 6.25 0.15 0.37
CA LEU A 165 5.44 0.23 1.58
C LEU A 165 6.31 0.53 2.79
N HIS A 166 5.89 1.51 3.58
CA HIS A 166 6.51 1.92 4.83
C HIS A 166 5.51 1.71 5.98
N LEU A 167 5.80 0.73 6.83
CA LEU A 167 4.94 0.32 7.94
C LEU A 167 5.41 1.02 9.21
N LEU A 168 4.61 1.93 9.74
CA LEU A 168 4.88 2.66 10.97
C LEU A 168 4.00 2.15 12.10
N HIS A 169 4.61 1.75 13.22
CA HIS A 169 3.89 1.38 14.44
C HIS A 169 4.74 1.73 15.67
N LEU A 170 4.32 2.76 16.41
CA LEU A 170 5.14 3.35 17.47
C LEU A 170 5.15 2.54 18.77
N GLU A 171 4.05 1.88 19.10
CA GLU A 171 3.86 1.15 20.35
C GLU A 171 3.90 -0.39 20.17
N GLY A 172 4.28 -0.86 18.98
CA GLY A 172 4.23 -2.28 18.63
C GLY A 172 5.54 -3.02 18.88
N ASP A 173 5.42 -4.34 18.96
CA ASP A 173 6.57 -5.23 18.97
C ASP A 173 7.24 -5.23 17.57
N LYS A 174 8.53 -4.98 17.55
CA LYS A 174 9.33 -5.01 16.31
C LYS A 174 9.31 -6.39 15.66
N GLU A 175 9.22 -7.46 16.42
CA GLU A 175 9.12 -8.83 15.93
C GLU A 175 7.79 -9.07 15.21
N GLU A 176 6.69 -8.52 15.74
CA GLU A 176 5.37 -8.59 15.11
C GLU A 176 5.34 -7.83 13.77
N LEU A 177 5.93 -6.63 13.72
CA LEU A 177 6.11 -5.89 12.47
C LEU A 177 7.00 -6.65 11.47
N GLN A 178 8.04 -7.33 11.95
CA GLN A 178 8.88 -8.15 11.10
C GLN A 178 8.10 -9.35 10.54
N GLY A 179 7.23 -9.96 11.34
CA GLY A 179 6.29 -11.00 10.88
C GLY A 179 5.38 -10.50 9.76
N LEU A 180 4.74 -9.36 9.97
CA LEU A 180 3.89 -8.72 8.95
C LEU A 180 4.67 -8.40 7.66
N LYS A 181 5.90 -7.89 7.78
CA LYS A 181 6.78 -7.66 6.62
C LYS A 181 7.08 -8.93 5.84
N MET A 182 7.31 -10.05 6.54
CA MET A 182 7.55 -11.35 5.88
C MET A 182 6.29 -11.81 5.13
N GLU A 183 5.12 -11.76 5.78
CA GLU A 183 3.84 -12.10 5.17
C GLU A 183 3.55 -11.27 3.91
N ILE A 184 3.79 -9.95 3.96
CA ILE A 184 3.62 -9.08 2.78
C ILE A 184 4.55 -9.49 1.63
N LYS A 185 5.80 -9.87 1.93
CA LYS A 185 6.74 -10.32 0.90
C LYS A 185 6.33 -11.67 0.31
N ASP A 186 5.74 -12.55 1.12
CA ASP A 186 5.26 -13.87 0.68
C ASP A 186 4.06 -13.78 -0.29
N LEU A 187 3.37 -12.62 -0.34
CA LEU A 187 2.37 -12.35 -1.37
C LEU A 187 2.96 -12.35 -2.79
N ALA A 188 4.27 -12.19 -2.93
CA ALA A 188 4.99 -12.12 -4.22
C ALA A 188 4.31 -11.19 -5.24
N HIS A 189 3.74 -10.07 -4.76
CA HIS A 189 2.93 -9.18 -5.57
C HIS A 189 3.80 -8.38 -6.55
N PRO A 190 3.46 -8.35 -7.86
CA PRO A 190 4.32 -7.75 -8.89
C PRO A 190 4.55 -6.23 -8.72
N LEU A 191 3.64 -5.50 -8.07
CA LEU A 191 3.80 -4.08 -7.79
C LEU A 191 4.65 -3.81 -6.55
N LEU A 192 4.91 -4.80 -5.71
CA LEU A 192 5.66 -4.61 -4.48
C LEU A 192 7.15 -4.52 -4.77
N HIS A 193 7.72 -3.33 -4.60
CA HIS A 193 9.16 -3.09 -4.75
C HIS A 193 9.91 -3.34 -3.44
N GLN A 194 9.43 -2.73 -2.35
CA GLN A 194 10.10 -2.80 -1.05
C GLN A 194 9.08 -2.71 0.10
N VAL A 195 9.41 -3.33 1.25
CA VAL A 195 8.70 -3.13 2.52
C VAL A 195 9.71 -2.74 3.59
N THR A 196 9.50 -1.61 4.24
CA THR A 196 10.28 -1.17 5.40
C THR A 196 9.40 -1.12 6.65
N ILE A 197 10.00 -1.26 7.81
CA ILE A 197 9.31 -1.19 9.10
C ILE A 197 9.95 -0.10 9.96
N HIS A 198 9.14 0.68 10.65
CA HIS A 198 9.55 1.80 11.46
C HIS A 198 8.83 1.74 12.81
N THR A 199 9.60 1.76 13.90
CA THR A 199 9.10 1.76 15.29
C THR A 199 9.31 3.10 15.98
N ASP A 200 9.94 4.04 15.31
CA ASP A 200 10.16 5.41 15.74
C ASP A 200 9.71 6.42 14.67
N GLN A 201 9.74 7.69 15.03
CA GLN A 201 9.29 8.77 14.16
C GLN A 201 10.44 9.45 13.38
N GLU A 202 11.70 9.00 13.58
CA GLU A 202 12.86 9.69 13.00
C GLU A 202 12.86 9.69 11.48
N GLU A 203 12.39 8.60 10.85
CA GLU A 203 12.29 8.46 9.39
C GLU A 203 10.86 8.56 8.86
N ALA A 204 9.88 8.84 9.74
CA ALA A 204 8.47 8.82 9.37
C ALA A 204 8.16 9.84 8.25
N PHE A 205 7.36 9.38 7.29
CA PHE A 205 6.81 10.12 6.15
C PHE A 205 7.83 10.68 5.15
N ARG A 206 9.07 10.19 5.18
CA ARG A 206 10.10 10.62 4.23
C ARG A 206 9.69 10.25 2.80
N GLU A 207 9.76 11.23 1.89
CA GLU A 207 9.42 11.06 0.46
C GLU A 207 8.03 10.46 0.21
N ALA A 208 7.10 10.60 1.16
CA ALA A 208 5.77 10.03 1.06
C ALA A 208 4.96 10.65 -0.08
N ASP A 209 4.35 9.80 -0.91
CA ASP A 209 3.37 10.17 -1.93
C ASP A 209 1.94 9.92 -1.45
N VAL A 210 1.76 8.89 -0.62
CA VAL A 210 0.49 8.55 0.01
C VAL A 210 0.73 8.22 1.48
N ILE A 211 -0.07 8.81 2.36
CA ILE A 211 -0.04 8.53 3.80
C ILE A 211 -1.43 8.08 4.25
N LEU A 212 -1.49 6.90 4.84
CA LEU A 212 -2.70 6.31 5.40
C LEU A 212 -2.58 6.28 6.92
N LEU A 213 -3.27 7.20 7.58
CA LEU A 213 -3.30 7.31 9.04
C LEU A 213 -4.50 6.53 9.56
N LEU A 214 -4.25 5.31 10.04
CA LEU A 214 -5.27 4.43 10.61
C LEU A 214 -5.50 4.74 12.09
N ASP A 215 -6.52 4.11 12.69
CA ASP A 215 -6.79 4.23 14.11
C ASP A 215 -5.67 3.62 14.95
N GLU A 216 -5.33 4.32 16.02
CA GLU A 216 -4.48 3.81 17.07
C GLU A 216 -5.26 2.86 17.98
N GLN A 217 -4.58 1.88 18.54
CA GLN A 217 -5.16 1.01 19.55
C GLN A 217 -5.12 1.72 20.90
N TRP A 218 -6.29 1.83 21.53
CA TRP A 218 -6.41 2.44 22.86
C TRP A 218 -6.50 1.34 23.92
N SER A 219 -5.88 1.58 25.07
CA SER A 219 -6.11 0.70 26.21
C SER A 219 -7.52 0.94 26.79
N GLU A 220 -8.15 -0.12 27.27
CA GLU A 220 -9.51 -0.04 27.85
C GLU A 220 -9.58 0.90 29.07
N ASN A 221 -8.47 1.15 29.74
CA ASN A 221 -8.39 1.94 30.96
C ASN A 221 -8.15 3.45 30.70
N GLU A 222 -7.90 3.88 29.46
CA GLU A 222 -7.65 5.29 29.15
C GLU A 222 -8.96 6.09 29.10
N SER A 223 -8.96 7.21 29.82
CA SER A 223 -10.07 8.16 29.78
C SER A 223 -10.16 8.86 28.40
N GLU A 224 -11.37 9.34 28.05
CA GLU A 224 -11.61 10.10 26.82
C GLU A 224 -10.71 11.34 26.69
N GLU A 225 -10.38 11.99 27.84
CA GLU A 225 -9.51 13.17 27.88
C GLU A 225 -8.04 12.81 27.61
N GLU A 226 -7.55 11.71 28.17
CA GLU A 226 -6.20 11.19 27.90
C GLU A 226 -6.03 10.80 26.44
N LYS A 227 -6.99 10.06 25.88
CA LYS A 227 -7.02 9.74 24.44
C LYS A 227 -6.97 10.98 23.59
N ARG A 228 -7.77 11.99 23.92
CA ARG A 228 -7.81 13.28 23.19
C ARG A 228 -6.46 14.00 23.26
N LYS A 229 -5.81 14.02 24.43
CA LYS A 229 -4.51 14.66 24.60
C LYS A 229 -3.45 13.97 23.74
N LYS A 230 -3.35 12.65 23.80
CA LYS A 230 -2.46 11.87 22.94
C LYS A 230 -2.69 12.13 21.46
N VAL A 231 -3.95 12.09 21.02
CA VAL A 231 -4.34 12.40 19.63
C VAL A 231 -3.88 13.78 19.21
N LYS A 232 -4.04 14.80 20.07
CA LYS A 232 -3.58 16.16 19.75
C LYS A 232 -2.06 16.22 19.59
N GLU A 233 -1.32 15.62 20.49
CA GLU A 233 0.15 15.62 20.46
C GLU A 233 0.67 14.86 19.23
N THR A 234 0.18 13.64 19.00
CA THR A 234 0.59 12.80 17.87
C THR A 234 0.22 13.45 16.53
N SER A 235 -1.01 13.99 16.39
CA SER A 235 -1.46 14.58 15.13
C SER A 235 -0.69 15.85 14.79
N LYS A 236 -0.38 16.71 15.77
CA LYS A 236 0.46 17.90 15.54
C LYS A 236 1.86 17.50 15.11
N HIS A 237 2.44 16.54 15.79
CA HIS A 237 3.78 16.07 15.46
C HIS A 237 3.83 15.41 14.06
N TYR A 238 2.85 14.57 13.73
CA TYR A 238 2.75 14.00 12.38
C TYR A 238 2.59 15.08 11.31
N GLY A 239 1.76 16.11 11.57
CA GLY A 239 1.63 17.23 10.65
C GLY A 239 2.96 17.93 10.37
N GLN A 240 3.77 18.19 11.41
CA GLN A 240 5.10 18.77 11.27
C GLN A 240 6.06 17.88 10.48
N LEU A 241 6.04 16.56 10.72
CA LEU A 241 6.86 15.60 9.98
C LEU A 241 6.45 15.52 8.49
N ILE A 242 5.15 15.52 8.22
CA ILE A 242 4.59 15.53 6.86
C ILE A 242 5.02 16.80 6.14
N ASP A 243 4.89 17.97 6.78
CA ASP A 243 5.29 19.25 6.21
C ASP A 243 6.77 19.29 5.81
N ALA A 244 7.63 18.71 6.66
CA ALA A 244 9.07 18.73 6.49
C ALA A 244 9.61 17.69 5.51
N ARG A 245 8.94 16.54 5.36
CA ARG A 245 9.56 15.34 4.76
C ARG A 245 8.78 14.74 3.59
N ALA A 246 7.46 14.90 3.56
CA ALA A 246 6.63 14.34 2.50
C ALA A 246 6.75 15.15 1.20
N ASN A 247 6.38 14.51 0.10
CA ASN A 247 6.25 15.19 -1.18
C ASN A 247 5.15 16.26 -1.12
N LYS A 248 5.29 17.37 -1.85
CA LYS A 248 4.32 18.47 -1.80
C LYS A 248 2.92 18.10 -2.33
N GLU A 249 2.86 17.09 -3.19
CA GLU A 249 1.61 16.52 -3.73
C GLU A 249 1.14 15.29 -2.97
N VAL A 250 1.62 15.09 -1.73
CA VAL A 250 1.26 13.93 -0.90
C VAL A 250 -0.25 13.86 -0.67
N LYS A 251 -0.82 12.66 -0.80
CA LYS A 251 -2.22 12.39 -0.46
C LYS A 251 -2.30 11.81 0.95
N VAL A 252 -2.97 12.50 1.86
CA VAL A 252 -3.09 12.09 3.26
C VAL A 252 -4.53 11.69 3.55
N ILE A 253 -4.73 10.44 3.90
CA ILE A 253 -6.03 9.86 4.26
C ILE A 253 -6.04 9.52 5.74
N VAL A 254 -6.97 10.13 6.48
CA VAL A 254 -7.21 9.80 7.89
C VAL A 254 -8.45 8.92 7.96
N SER A 255 -8.28 7.72 8.51
CA SER A 255 -9.36 6.74 8.68
C SER A 255 -9.42 6.26 10.11
N GLY A 256 -10.61 5.90 10.57
CA GLY A 256 -10.84 5.33 11.90
C GLY A 256 -12.17 5.70 12.50
N ASP A 257 -12.36 5.27 13.75
CA ASP A 257 -13.60 5.46 14.49
C ASP A 257 -13.53 6.63 15.49
N SER A 258 -12.30 7.07 15.86
CA SER A 258 -12.07 8.03 16.94
C SER A 258 -11.40 9.32 16.47
N PHE A 259 -11.96 10.45 16.83
CA PHE A 259 -11.39 11.81 16.63
C PHE A 259 -10.95 12.13 15.20
N VAL A 260 -11.49 11.49 14.17
CA VAL A 260 -11.00 11.56 12.78
C VAL A 260 -10.96 12.98 12.24
N ASN A 261 -12.04 13.75 12.46
CA ASN A 261 -12.12 15.15 12.04
C ASN A 261 -11.11 16.05 12.80
N LEU A 262 -10.93 15.81 14.09
CA LEU A 262 -9.95 16.53 14.92
C LEU A 262 -8.53 16.23 14.46
N ARG A 263 -8.19 14.95 14.24
CA ARG A 263 -6.88 14.51 13.72
C ARG A 263 -6.55 15.24 12.41
N CYS A 264 -7.47 15.22 11.46
CA CYS A 264 -7.28 15.88 10.17
C CYS A 264 -7.13 17.41 10.31
N SER A 265 -7.91 18.07 11.16
CA SER A 265 -7.78 19.51 11.40
C SER A 265 -6.38 19.86 11.94
N LEU A 266 -5.87 19.10 12.90
CA LEU A 266 -4.56 19.33 13.49
C LEU A 266 -3.40 19.04 12.51
N LEU A 267 -3.55 18.04 11.65
CA LEU A 267 -2.60 17.74 10.59
C LEU A 267 -2.49 18.91 9.60
N VAL A 268 -3.64 19.40 9.11
CA VAL A 268 -3.67 20.57 8.19
C VAL A 268 -3.07 21.82 8.84
N GLU A 269 -3.40 22.06 10.11
CA GLU A 269 -2.86 23.22 10.86
C GLU A 269 -1.33 23.12 11.01
N SER A 270 -0.80 21.90 11.20
CA SER A 270 0.62 21.66 11.47
C SER A 270 1.46 21.40 10.20
N ALA A 271 0.84 21.36 9.02
CA ALA A 271 1.51 21.18 7.73
C ALA A 271 1.20 22.32 6.76
N PRO A 272 1.64 23.57 7.06
CA PRO A 272 1.25 24.75 6.28
C PRO A 272 1.81 24.80 4.86
N SER A 273 2.86 24.07 4.54
CA SER A 273 3.48 24.04 3.20
C SER A 273 2.82 23.02 2.24
N ILE A 274 1.92 22.18 2.75
CA ILE A 274 1.14 21.23 1.95
C ILE A 274 -0.26 21.83 1.70
N ASP A 275 -0.79 21.67 0.49
CA ASP A 275 -2.16 22.12 0.19
C ASP A 275 -3.15 21.35 1.09
N TRP A 276 -4.01 22.08 1.80
CA TRP A 276 -5.02 21.49 2.68
C TRP A 276 -5.97 20.51 1.97
N ARG A 277 -6.12 20.64 0.64
CA ARG A 277 -6.90 19.72 -0.19
C ARG A 277 -6.31 18.31 -0.28
N GLN A 278 -5.05 18.15 0.09
CA GLN A 278 -4.38 16.86 0.13
C GLN A 278 -4.74 16.05 1.39
N PHE A 279 -5.39 16.66 2.38
CA PHE A 279 -5.81 16.00 3.61
C PHE A 279 -7.30 15.71 3.58
N VAL A 280 -7.68 14.45 3.71
CA VAL A 280 -9.08 14.02 3.74
C VAL A 280 -9.34 12.99 4.82
N THR A 281 -10.57 12.93 5.30
CA THR A 281 -11.05 11.87 6.18
C THR A 281 -12.13 11.03 5.49
N ILE A 282 -12.21 9.75 5.84
CA ILE A 282 -13.10 8.80 5.18
C ILE A 282 -14.47 8.79 5.86
N ALA A 283 -15.50 9.24 5.14
CA ALA A 283 -16.91 9.06 5.51
C ALA A 283 -17.61 7.99 4.67
N THR A 284 -16.98 7.50 3.61
CA THR A 284 -17.50 6.49 2.69
C THR A 284 -17.86 5.16 3.40
N GLN A 285 -17.20 4.86 4.51
CA GLN A 285 -17.59 3.73 5.35
C GLN A 285 -19.02 3.90 5.87
N LEU A 286 -19.38 5.09 6.40
CA LEU A 286 -20.73 5.39 6.88
C LEU A 286 -21.77 5.36 5.76
N GLU A 287 -21.41 5.83 4.55
CA GLU A 287 -22.28 5.69 3.37
C GLU A 287 -22.62 4.23 3.09
N ASN A 288 -21.63 3.35 3.11
CA ASN A 288 -21.80 1.93 2.83
C ASN A 288 -22.62 1.24 3.93
N GLU A 289 -22.43 1.60 5.20
CA GLU A 289 -23.23 1.13 6.33
C GLU A 289 -24.71 1.57 6.17
N ALA A 290 -24.94 2.82 5.80
CA ALA A 290 -26.28 3.34 5.52
C ALA A 290 -26.93 2.64 4.32
N ARG A 291 -26.20 2.46 3.23
CA ARG A 291 -26.66 1.71 2.04
C ARG A 291 -27.07 0.28 2.40
N ALA A 292 -26.28 -0.41 3.23
CA ALA A 292 -26.58 -1.79 3.64
C ALA A 292 -27.87 -1.89 4.46
N ILE A 293 -28.11 -0.94 5.36
CA ILE A 293 -29.33 -0.89 6.18
C ILE A 293 -30.56 -0.60 5.32
N ILE A 294 -30.46 0.35 4.40
CA ILE A 294 -31.54 0.68 3.45
C ILE A 294 -31.81 -0.48 2.51
N ALA A 295 -30.77 -1.10 1.94
CA ALA A 295 -30.88 -2.23 1.04
C ALA A 295 -31.63 -3.40 1.67
N LYS A 296 -31.33 -3.69 2.93
CA LYS A 296 -32.04 -4.72 3.71
C LYS A 296 -33.54 -4.40 3.86
N LYS A 297 -33.87 -3.13 4.12
CA LYS A 297 -35.27 -2.69 4.28
C LYS A 297 -36.05 -2.75 2.97
N LEU A 298 -35.40 -2.36 1.84
CA LEU A 298 -36.00 -2.37 0.49
C LEU A 298 -35.90 -3.74 -0.20
N LYS A 299 -35.16 -4.71 0.35
CA LYS A 299 -34.88 -6.03 -0.24
C LYS A 299 -34.20 -5.92 -1.63
N VAL A 300 -33.26 -4.98 -1.76
CA VAL A 300 -32.37 -4.81 -2.93
C VAL A 300 -30.93 -5.09 -2.54
N ARG A 301 -30.00 -5.14 -3.50
CA ARG A 301 -28.58 -5.26 -3.21
C ARG A 301 -28.01 -3.92 -2.72
N THR A 302 -27.02 -3.94 -1.87
CA THR A 302 -26.33 -2.73 -1.38
C THR A 302 -25.76 -1.91 -2.53
N SER A 303 -25.24 -2.56 -3.56
CA SER A 303 -24.71 -1.94 -4.78
C SER A 303 -25.77 -1.22 -5.63
N ASP A 304 -27.05 -1.52 -5.44
CA ASP A 304 -28.14 -0.88 -6.18
C ASP A 304 -28.55 0.47 -5.57
N ILE A 305 -27.94 0.89 -4.46
CA ILE A 305 -28.19 2.19 -3.82
C ILE A 305 -26.96 3.09 -4.02
N THR A 306 -27.18 4.29 -4.55
CA THR A 306 -26.15 5.30 -4.80
C THR A 306 -26.50 6.65 -4.20
N ASP A 307 -25.56 7.57 -4.21
CA ASP A 307 -25.72 8.98 -3.87
C ASP A 307 -26.28 9.21 -2.45
N VAL A 308 -25.89 8.34 -1.51
CA VAL A 308 -26.09 8.57 -0.06
C VAL A 308 -25.01 9.49 0.44
N ILE A 309 -25.36 10.59 1.10
CA ILE A 309 -24.44 11.59 1.57
C ILE A 309 -24.36 11.58 3.09
N VAL A 310 -23.16 11.65 3.62
CA VAL A 310 -22.86 11.78 5.05
C VAL A 310 -22.32 13.18 5.34
N TRP A 311 -23.01 13.92 6.18
CA TRP A 311 -22.61 15.27 6.59
C TRP A 311 -22.11 15.31 8.02
N GLY A 312 -21.20 16.21 8.35
CA GLY A 312 -20.84 16.59 9.71
C GLY A 312 -19.62 15.89 10.29
N ASN A 313 -19.64 15.60 11.58
CA ASN A 313 -18.51 15.00 12.29
C ASN A 313 -18.56 13.47 12.24
N ILE A 314 -17.65 12.86 11.49
CA ILE A 314 -17.61 11.40 11.21
C ILE A 314 -17.50 10.54 12.48
N SER A 315 -16.72 11.00 13.46
CA SER A 315 -16.55 10.34 14.75
C SER A 315 -17.42 10.90 15.87
N GLY A 316 -18.49 11.63 15.52
CA GLY A 316 -19.40 12.27 16.46
C GLY A 316 -20.78 12.46 15.85
N SER A 317 -21.27 13.73 15.85
CA SER A 317 -22.58 14.08 15.30
C SER A 317 -22.52 14.17 13.78
N PHE A 318 -22.87 13.10 13.08
CA PHE A 318 -23.02 13.06 11.62
C PHE A 318 -24.49 12.90 11.23
N TYR A 319 -24.83 13.23 10.00
CA TYR A 319 -26.18 13.16 9.46
C TYR A 319 -26.15 12.52 8.08
N ILE A 320 -27.11 11.62 7.82
CA ILE A 320 -27.25 10.95 6.54
C ILE A 320 -28.34 11.63 5.73
N ASP A 321 -27.94 12.17 4.59
CA ASP A 321 -28.85 12.80 3.64
C ASP A 321 -29.17 11.83 2.49
N LEU A 322 -30.45 11.62 2.24
CA LEU A 322 -31.00 10.73 1.24
C LEU A 322 -31.70 11.49 0.10
N GLN A 323 -31.60 12.83 0.05
CA GLN A 323 -32.31 13.62 -0.97
C GLN A 323 -31.86 13.29 -2.38
N MET A 324 -30.57 13.05 -2.59
CA MET A 324 -29.97 12.65 -3.87
C MET A 324 -29.96 11.13 -4.07
N ALA A 325 -30.23 10.35 -3.03
CA ALA A 325 -30.10 8.90 -3.07
C ALA A 325 -31.03 8.25 -4.12
N LYS A 326 -30.46 7.33 -4.88
CA LYS A 326 -31.12 6.60 -5.96
C LYS A 326 -31.07 5.10 -5.71
N VAL A 327 -32.07 4.40 -6.21
CA VAL A 327 -32.14 2.94 -6.14
C VAL A 327 -32.33 2.39 -7.55
N PHE A 328 -31.45 1.45 -7.91
CA PHE A 328 -31.51 0.68 -9.15
C PHE A 328 -32.17 -0.68 -8.90
N ASN A 329 -32.65 -1.33 -9.95
CA ASN A 329 -33.19 -2.69 -9.90
C ASN A 329 -34.29 -2.90 -8.82
N TYR A 330 -35.02 -1.85 -8.47
CA TYR A 330 -36.14 -1.94 -7.52
C TYR A 330 -37.37 -2.58 -8.17
N ASP A 331 -37.85 -3.68 -7.61
CA ASP A 331 -39.07 -4.39 -8.06
C ASP A 331 -40.34 -3.70 -7.50
N GLY A 332 -40.61 -2.50 -8.00
CA GLY A 332 -41.86 -1.78 -7.71
C GLY A 332 -42.96 -2.11 -8.72
N ALA A 333 -44.03 -1.32 -8.68
CA ALA A 333 -45.16 -1.45 -9.60
C ALA A 333 -44.80 -1.28 -11.09
N ILE A 334 -43.66 -0.67 -11.37
CA ILE A 334 -43.14 -0.43 -12.74
C ILE A 334 -41.68 -0.92 -12.79
N LYS A 335 -41.43 -2.00 -13.54
CA LYS A 335 -40.07 -2.45 -13.87
C LYS A 335 -39.50 -1.59 -15.00
N GLY A 336 -38.44 -0.85 -14.70
CA GLY A 336 -37.63 -0.16 -15.71
C GLY A 336 -36.46 -1.02 -16.21
N PRO A 337 -35.77 -0.60 -17.27
CA PRO A 337 -34.47 -1.17 -17.66
C PRO A 337 -33.47 -1.16 -16.51
N SER A 338 -32.46 -2.03 -16.54
CA SER A 338 -31.46 -2.16 -15.47
C SER A 338 -30.68 -0.87 -15.15
N PHE A 339 -30.60 0.04 -16.11
CA PHE A 339 -29.99 1.38 -15.94
C PHE A 339 -30.96 2.42 -15.35
N PHE A 340 -32.24 2.07 -15.14
CA PHE A 340 -33.23 2.99 -14.62
C PHE A 340 -33.12 3.08 -13.10
N SER A 341 -32.92 4.29 -12.62
CA SER A 341 -32.89 4.59 -11.19
C SER A 341 -34.14 5.33 -10.73
N GLN A 342 -34.57 5.08 -9.53
CA GLN A 342 -35.63 5.82 -8.87
C GLN A 342 -35.09 6.57 -7.65
N SER A 343 -35.63 7.76 -7.36
CA SER A 343 -35.30 8.46 -6.13
C SER A 343 -35.73 7.62 -4.93
N LEU A 344 -34.80 7.36 -4.01
CA LEU A 344 -35.05 6.58 -2.81
C LEU A 344 -36.25 7.13 -2.02
N LEU A 345 -36.30 8.44 -1.84
CA LEU A 345 -37.38 9.08 -1.11
C LEU A 345 -38.77 8.94 -1.77
N LYS A 346 -38.88 8.68 -3.06
CA LYS A 346 -40.15 8.44 -3.75
C LYS A 346 -40.68 7.02 -3.52
N ILE A 347 -39.79 6.03 -3.38
CA ILE A 347 -40.17 4.62 -3.21
C ILE A 347 -40.24 4.20 -1.75
N PHE A 348 -39.63 4.95 -0.85
CA PHE A 348 -39.57 4.62 0.56
C PHE A 348 -40.81 5.15 1.30
N HIS A 349 -41.72 4.27 1.66
CA HIS A 349 -43.02 4.66 2.25
C HIS A 349 -42.97 4.91 3.76
N ASP A 350 -42.03 4.25 4.48
CA ASP A 350 -41.91 4.35 5.96
C ASP A 350 -41.05 5.56 6.36
N ARG A 351 -41.64 6.75 6.27
CA ARG A 351 -40.96 8.01 6.57
C ARG A 351 -40.61 8.18 8.04
N ASN A 352 -41.40 7.59 8.92
CA ASN A 352 -41.14 7.68 10.36
C ASN A 352 -39.88 6.91 10.69
N TRP A 353 -39.71 5.70 10.18
CA TRP A 353 -38.51 4.91 10.38
C TRP A 353 -37.22 5.64 9.89
N LEU A 354 -37.29 6.34 8.75
CA LEU A 354 -36.15 7.14 8.27
C LEU A 354 -35.78 8.29 9.23
N LYS A 355 -36.74 8.86 9.95
CA LYS A 355 -36.53 9.97 10.87
C LYS A 355 -36.11 9.52 12.28
N THR A 356 -36.51 8.32 12.71
CA THR A 356 -36.30 7.82 14.08
C THR A 356 -35.20 6.77 14.11
N ASP A 357 -35.45 5.61 13.53
CA ASP A 357 -34.63 4.40 13.76
C ASP A 357 -33.41 4.31 12.84
N PHE A 358 -33.51 4.86 11.63
CA PHE A 358 -32.46 4.69 10.60
C PHE A 358 -31.11 5.28 11.03
N GLN A 359 -31.11 6.51 11.50
CA GLN A 359 -29.88 7.19 11.95
C GLN A 359 -29.24 6.44 13.12
N ASP A 360 -30.04 6.00 14.09
CA ASP A 360 -29.58 5.25 15.26
C ASP A 360 -29.01 3.88 14.85
N LEU A 361 -29.64 3.21 13.88
CA LEU A 361 -29.13 1.94 13.36
C LEU A 361 -27.75 2.11 12.72
N VAL A 362 -27.51 3.18 11.96
CA VAL A 362 -26.20 3.45 11.38
C VAL A 362 -25.19 3.79 12.47
N CYS A 363 -25.53 4.64 13.44
CA CYS A 363 -24.66 4.96 14.58
C CYS A 363 -24.24 3.71 15.37
N CYS A 364 -25.16 2.78 15.57
CA CYS A 364 -24.93 1.55 16.33
C CYS A 364 -24.23 0.44 15.50
N GLN A 365 -24.17 0.55 14.18
CA GLN A 365 -23.70 -0.53 13.30
C GLN A 365 -22.26 -0.95 13.61
N ARG A 366 -21.35 0.00 13.77
CA ARG A 366 -19.94 -0.28 14.09
C ARG A 366 -19.80 -0.98 15.44
N ALA A 367 -20.46 -0.44 16.48
CA ALA A 367 -20.47 -1.06 17.81
C ALA A 367 -21.01 -2.49 17.77
N ALA A 368 -22.08 -2.73 16.98
CA ALA A 368 -22.65 -4.05 16.78
C ALA A 368 -21.68 -5.02 16.07
N VAL A 369 -20.91 -4.54 15.08
CA VAL A 369 -19.88 -5.33 14.42
C VAL A 369 -18.77 -5.67 15.42
N THR A 370 -18.25 -4.69 16.13
CA THR A 370 -17.16 -4.87 17.11
C THR A 370 -17.56 -5.85 18.22
N SER A 371 -18.76 -5.72 18.76
CA SER A 371 -19.29 -6.63 19.78
C SER A 371 -19.40 -8.09 19.33
N LYS A 372 -19.72 -8.32 18.04
CA LYS A 372 -19.88 -9.67 17.48
C LYS A 372 -18.58 -10.29 16.99
N THR A 373 -17.64 -9.48 16.52
CA THR A 373 -16.38 -9.95 15.88
C THR A 373 -15.19 -9.81 16.80
N CYS A 374 -15.32 -9.17 17.95
CA CYS A 374 -14.23 -8.81 18.87
C CYS A 374 -13.09 -8.03 18.22
N ARG A 375 -13.38 -7.28 17.16
CA ARG A 375 -12.43 -6.42 16.45
C ARG A 375 -13.13 -5.25 15.76
N ALA A 376 -12.41 -4.20 15.43
CA ALA A 376 -12.92 -3.07 14.65
C ALA A 376 -13.48 -3.52 13.28
N ALA A 377 -14.36 -2.71 12.69
CA ALA A 377 -14.98 -2.94 11.38
C ALA A 377 -13.98 -2.74 10.22
N ALA A 378 -12.88 -3.48 10.25
CA ALA A 378 -11.70 -3.31 9.39
C ALA A 378 -11.99 -3.48 7.89
N MET A 379 -12.89 -4.40 7.50
CA MET A 379 -13.22 -4.61 6.09
C MET A 379 -13.94 -3.41 5.48
N SER A 380 -14.88 -2.80 6.19
CA SER A 380 -15.61 -1.63 5.68
C SER A 380 -14.72 -0.38 5.67
N ALA A 381 -13.85 -0.21 6.67
CA ALA A 381 -12.84 0.83 6.67
C ALA A 381 -11.87 0.71 5.48
N THR A 382 -11.35 -0.50 5.25
CA THR A 382 -10.51 -0.82 4.08
C THR A 382 -11.20 -0.46 2.77
N ASN A 383 -12.45 -0.91 2.59
CA ASN A 383 -13.21 -0.62 1.38
C ASN A 383 -13.40 0.89 1.17
N GLY A 384 -13.69 1.65 2.24
CA GLY A 384 -13.79 3.11 2.18
C GLY A 384 -12.48 3.78 1.72
N ILE A 385 -11.34 3.38 2.28
CA ILE A 385 -10.02 3.89 1.90
C ILE A 385 -9.73 3.60 0.43
N LEU A 386 -9.91 2.35 -0.01
CA LEU A 386 -9.66 1.94 -1.40
C LEU A 386 -10.57 2.66 -2.39
N THR A 387 -11.84 2.87 -2.04
CA THR A 387 -12.79 3.62 -2.87
C THR A 387 -12.30 5.05 -3.12
N ILE A 388 -11.84 5.74 -2.08
CA ILE A 388 -11.34 7.11 -2.21
C ILE A 388 -9.99 7.15 -2.94
N LEU A 389 -9.08 6.20 -2.69
CA LEU A 389 -7.84 6.12 -3.45
C LEU A 389 -8.09 5.89 -4.95
N LYS A 390 -9.02 4.99 -5.30
CA LYS A 390 -9.42 4.76 -6.69
C LYS A 390 -9.97 6.05 -7.32
N ALA A 391 -10.90 6.73 -6.65
CA ALA A 391 -11.46 7.98 -7.12
C ALA A 391 -10.38 9.08 -7.29
N TRP A 392 -9.47 9.17 -6.34
CA TRP A 392 -8.35 10.12 -6.39
C TRP A 392 -7.34 9.82 -7.52
N ASN A 393 -7.27 8.57 -7.94
CA ASN A 393 -6.46 8.14 -9.09
C ASN A 393 -7.24 8.12 -10.42
N GLY A 394 -8.45 8.72 -10.44
CA GLY A 394 -9.27 8.84 -11.64
C GLY A 394 -10.09 7.60 -12.00
N ILE A 395 -10.23 6.66 -11.06
CA ILE A 395 -11.01 5.43 -11.23
C ILE A 395 -12.32 5.58 -10.47
N CYS A 396 -13.23 6.34 -11.01
CA CYS A 396 -14.60 6.49 -10.51
C CYS A 396 -15.54 6.80 -11.67
N ASN A 397 -16.83 6.58 -11.46
CA ASN A 397 -17.82 6.98 -12.45
C ASN A 397 -17.90 8.51 -12.55
N PRO A 398 -18.11 9.07 -13.76
CA PRO A 398 -18.37 10.50 -13.92
C PRO A 398 -19.58 10.92 -13.05
N HIS A 399 -19.43 12.00 -12.29
CA HIS A 399 -20.46 12.54 -11.38
C HIS A 399 -20.81 11.65 -10.18
N GLU A 400 -20.00 10.64 -9.86
CA GLU A 400 -20.15 9.89 -8.62
C GLU A 400 -19.89 10.80 -7.41
N VAL A 401 -20.79 10.77 -6.43
CA VAL A 401 -20.71 11.61 -5.23
C VAL A 401 -20.16 10.79 -4.09
N PHE A 402 -19.20 11.37 -3.38
CA PHE A 402 -18.56 10.78 -2.21
C PHE A 402 -18.69 11.73 -1.02
N SER A 403 -18.81 11.19 0.18
CA SER A 403 -18.71 11.98 1.40
C SER A 403 -17.29 11.96 1.92
N LEU A 404 -16.66 13.12 1.99
CA LEU A 404 -15.32 13.28 2.56
C LEU A 404 -15.31 14.33 3.65
N GLY A 405 -14.63 14.03 4.74
CA GLY A 405 -14.27 15.06 5.70
C GLY A 405 -13.09 15.86 5.20
N VAL A 406 -13.32 17.12 4.95
CA VAL A 406 -12.34 18.06 4.39
C VAL A 406 -12.39 19.37 5.17
N LEU A 407 -11.30 20.14 5.13
CA LEU A 407 -11.30 21.49 5.68
C LEU A 407 -12.30 22.34 4.92
N CYS A 408 -13.26 22.94 5.63
CA CYS A 408 -14.29 23.78 5.02
C CYS A 408 -13.85 25.25 5.07
N PRO A 409 -13.58 25.90 3.93
CA PRO A 409 -13.31 27.35 3.88
C PRO A 409 -14.62 28.17 3.75
N GLY A 410 -15.61 27.88 4.62
CA GLY A 410 -16.91 28.55 4.59
C GLY A 410 -17.93 27.93 3.63
N TYR A 411 -17.72 26.73 3.09
CA TYR A 411 -18.70 26.03 2.26
C TYR A 411 -20.03 25.84 2.98
N TYR A 412 -21.14 25.95 2.26
CA TYR A 412 -22.52 25.79 2.77
C TYR A 412 -22.86 26.70 3.96
N SER A 413 -22.22 27.85 4.09
CA SER A 413 -22.33 28.77 5.25
C SER A 413 -21.89 28.11 6.57
N LEU A 414 -21.06 27.09 6.51
CA LEU A 414 -20.45 26.46 7.69
C LEU A 414 -19.25 27.28 8.17
N PRO A 415 -18.90 27.18 9.44
CA PRO A 415 -17.75 27.88 9.98
C PRO A 415 -16.45 27.49 9.29
N ASP A 416 -15.60 28.47 8.99
CA ASP A 416 -14.26 28.27 8.42
C ASP A 416 -13.29 27.57 9.40
N GLY A 417 -12.33 26.85 8.86
CA GLY A 417 -11.22 26.24 9.61
C GLY A 417 -11.56 24.94 10.33
N ILE A 418 -12.66 24.28 9.98
CA ILE A 418 -13.10 23.02 10.58
C ILE A 418 -13.15 21.94 9.52
N VAL A 419 -12.70 20.74 9.87
CA VAL A 419 -12.89 19.54 9.03
C VAL A 419 -14.27 18.94 9.29
N LEU A 420 -15.10 18.92 8.25
CA LEU A 420 -16.44 18.32 8.27
C LEU A 420 -16.63 17.44 7.04
N SER A 421 -17.43 16.39 7.17
CA SER A 421 -17.86 15.60 6.02
C SER A 421 -18.84 16.40 5.17
N ILE A 422 -18.56 16.49 3.88
CA ILE A 422 -19.37 17.13 2.85
C ILE A 422 -19.40 16.28 1.59
N PRO A 423 -20.41 16.43 0.70
CA PRO A 423 -20.40 15.78 -0.60
C PRO A 423 -19.35 16.39 -1.52
N VAL A 424 -18.60 15.52 -2.19
CA VAL A 424 -17.57 15.87 -3.16
C VAL A 424 -17.66 15.02 -4.40
N THR A 425 -17.11 15.52 -5.51
CA THR A 425 -16.86 14.76 -6.73
C THR A 425 -15.40 14.79 -7.09
N PHE A 426 -14.91 13.77 -7.81
CA PHE A 426 -13.53 13.72 -8.29
C PHE A 426 -13.46 13.96 -9.79
N ALA A 427 -12.52 14.80 -10.21
CA ALA A 427 -12.19 15.04 -11.61
C ALA A 427 -10.69 15.30 -11.76
N GLY A 428 -10.04 14.61 -12.70
CA GLY A 428 -8.61 14.80 -12.99
C GLY A 428 -7.69 14.64 -11.77
N GLY A 429 -8.00 13.71 -10.86
CA GLY A 429 -7.19 13.48 -9.66
C GLY A 429 -7.35 14.53 -8.56
N LYS A 430 -8.36 15.38 -8.63
CA LYS A 430 -8.69 16.40 -7.62
C LYS A 430 -10.15 16.26 -7.21
N TRP A 431 -10.44 16.50 -5.95
CA TRP A 431 -11.81 16.58 -5.49
C TRP A 431 -12.32 18.04 -5.48
N SER A 432 -13.62 18.20 -5.63
CA SER A 432 -14.33 19.47 -5.52
C SER A 432 -15.64 19.29 -4.76
N ALA A 433 -16.02 20.29 -3.95
CA ALA A 433 -17.29 20.26 -3.23
C ALA A 433 -18.48 20.34 -4.22
N LEU A 434 -19.52 19.55 -3.94
CA LEU A 434 -20.75 19.52 -4.73
C LEU A 434 -21.72 20.60 -4.24
N PHE A 435 -21.71 21.77 -4.85
CA PHE A 435 -22.55 22.91 -4.42
C PHE A 435 -24.05 22.78 -4.76
N ASP A 436 -24.40 21.86 -5.63
CA ASP A 436 -25.82 21.62 -6.02
C ASP A 436 -26.61 20.85 -4.93
N ALA A 437 -25.94 20.36 -3.88
CA ALA A 437 -26.61 19.74 -2.75
C ALA A 437 -27.34 20.85 -1.94
N THR A 438 -28.66 20.82 -1.94
CA THR A 438 -29.48 21.74 -1.17
C THR A 438 -29.43 21.41 0.30
N VAL A 439 -28.81 22.28 1.09
CA VAL A 439 -28.80 22.16 2.55
C VAL A 439 -30.05 22.86 3.09
N GLY A 440 -31.04 22.09 3.52
CA GLY A 440 -32.23 22.63 4.18
C GLY A 440 -31.89 23.24 5.54
N ASP A 441 -32.75 24.15 6.04
CA ASP A 441 -32.51 24.90 7.29
C ASP A 441 -32.27 23.95 8.49
N GLU A 442 -33.01 22.85 8.58
CA GLU A 442 -32.85 21.83 9.63
C GLU A 442 -31.45 21.19 9.60
N LEU A 443 -30.96 20.82 8.43
CA LEU A 443 -29.63 20.25 8.27
C LEU A 443 -28.56 21.29 8.61
N LYS A 444 -28.74 22.54 8.20
CA LYS A 444 -27.83 23.64 8.46
C LYS A 444 -27.68 23.90 9.98
N GLU A 445 -28.77 23.91 10.73
CA GLU A 445 -28.73 24.04 12.20
C GLU A 445 -27.96 22.89 12.85
N LYS A 446 -28.22 21.65 12.43
CA LYS A 446 -27.52 20.46 12.92
C LYS A 446 -26.02 20.52 12.61
N LEU A 447 -25.63 20.96 11.42
CA LEU A 447 -24.23 21.12 11.02
C LEU A 447 -23.52 22.24 11.80
N GLN A 448 -24.22 23.32 12.11
CA GLN A 448 -23.69 24.40 12.97
C GLN A 448 -23.44 23.92 14.40
N LEU A 449 -24.33 23.07 14.94
CA LEU A 449 -24.12 22.43 16.23
C LEU A 449 -22.90 21.51 16.22
N SER A 450 -22.80 20.61 15.22
CA SER A 450 -21.63 19.72 15.04
C SER A 450 -20.33 20.51 14.91
N ALA A 451 -20.32 21.60 14.15
CA ALA A 451 -19.19 22.50 14.01
C ALA A 451 -18.81 23.19 15.34
N SER A 452 -19.80 23.62 16.12
CA SER A 452 -19.58 24.25 17.43
C SER A 452 -18.99 23.28 18.46
N GLU A 453 -19.42 22.02 18.43
CA GLU A 453 -18.86 20.93 19.26
C GLU A 453 -17.38 20.69 18.93
N LEU A 454 -17.03 20.60 17.64
CA LEU A 454 -15.65 20.44 17.21
C LEU A 454 -14.77 21.63 17.60
N ARG A 455 -15.29 22.88 17.47
CA ARG A 455 -14.58 24.08 17.93
C ARG A 455 -14.32 24.05 19.43
N LYS A 456 -15.31 23.74 20.24
CA LYS A 456 -15.15 23.64 21.71
C LYS A 456 -14.10 22.57 22.06
N LYS A 457 -14.08 21.44 21.36
CA LYS A 457 -13.09 20.38 21.55
C LYS A 457 -11.67 20.79 21.10
N ASN A 458 -11.53 21.73 20.17
CA ASN A 458 -10.23 22.29 19.75
C ASN A 458 -9.72 23.38 20.71
N ILE A 459 -10.60 24.25 21.22
CA ILE A 459 -10.26 25.48 21.96
C ILE A 459 -9.90 25.21 23.42
N SER A 460 -10.22 24.04 24.00
CA SER A 460 -10.08 23.85 25.45
C SER A 460 -8.67 24.01 26.02
N GLU A 461 -7.64 24.35 25.22
CA GLU A 461 -6.26 24.60 25.71
C GLU A 461 -5.45 25.70 24.98
N ASN A 462 -5.93 26.31 23.90
CA ASN A 462 -5.17 27.38 23.23
C ASN A 462 -6.07 28.55 22.84
N GLY A 463 -5.86 29.69 23.52
CA GLY A 463 -6.45 30.93 23.12
C GLY A 463 -6.01 31.36 21.72
N THR A 464 -6.98 31.74 20.92
CA THR A 464 -6.90 32.64 19.75
C THR A 464 -6.03 32.12 18.57
N ILE A 465 -6.64 31.45 17.62
CA ILE A 465 -6.10 31.37 16.26
C ILE A 465 -6.57 32.63 15.50
N VAL A 466 -5.67 33.58 15.37
CA VAL A 466 -5.82 34.70 14.42
C VAL A 466 -5.14 34.27 13.12
N ARG A 467 -5.89 33.91 12.10
CA ARG A 467 -5.39 33.92 10.72
C ARG A 467 -5.58 35.32 10.14
N ASN A 468 -4.46 35.93 9.78
CA ASN A 468 -4.47 37.14 8.98
C ASN A 468 -5.15 36.86 7.64
N LYS A 469 -6.20 37.65 7.35
CA LYS A 469 -6.78 37.79 6.03
C LYS A 469 -5.81 38.62 5.17
N GLU A 470 -4.97 37.94 4.40
CA GLU A 470 -4.33 38.53 3.21
C GLU A 470 -3.85 37.32 2.38
N ASP A 471 -4.67 36.93 1.41
CA ASP A 471 -4.35 36.64 0.02
C ASP A 471 -5.62 36.07 -0.65
N ARG A 472 -6.19 36.99 -1.44
CA ARG A 472 -7.27 36.73 -2.39
C ARG A 472 -6.73 36.14 -3.68
#